data_39d64ab4ef95ed406c2f4c5aeffd5c88
#
_entry.id   39d64ab4ef95ed406c2f4c5aeffd5c88
#
_cell.length_a   1.000
_cell.length_b   1.000
_cell.length_c   1.000
_cell.angle_alpha   90.00
_cell.angle_beta   90.00
_cell.angle_gamma   90.00
#
_symmetry.space_group_name_H-M   'P 1'
#
loop_
_entity.id
_entity.type
_entity.pdbx_description
1 polymer ?
#
loop_
_entity_poly.entity_id
_entity_poly.type
_entity_poly.pdbx_seq_one_letter_code
_entity_poly.pdbx_strand_id
1 'polypeptide(L)'
;QRLFLGLIGRYAPIFLVNGNHEQAAQANLNSTAENVAVWAQNNRNRFFPQPAPDAFYTGDAEPVKFIGPLRDYYAWTWGDALFVVIDFYWHSSVPVDNVFGGGTKTNDRWAITLGDAQYKWLRQTLEESKSKYKFVFAHHVLGTGRGGIEQAEFNEWGGRDRNGANQFDRKRPGWGLPIHQLFVKNHVTIFFQGHDHIFVHQQLDGIVYQELPEPADPNYAWNNRDAYRSGDDLPNSGRVRVIVSPEKVGVDYLRSYLPKDATRNIPMARSRSITKS
;
A
#
# COMPACT_ATOMS: atom_id res chain seq x y z
N GLN A 1 -14.75 9.02 -11.35
CA GLN A 1 -13.93 7.80 -11.19
C GLN A 1 -14.55 6.60 -11.94
N ARG A 2 -15.83 6.23 -11.70
CA ARG A 2 -16.45 5.04 -12.29
C ARG A 2 -16.37 4.99 -13.83
N LEU A 3 -16.65 6.08 -14.53
CA LEU A 3 -16.55 6.13 -15.99
C LEU A 3 -15.10 5.90 -16.46
N PHE A 4 -14.15 6.52 -15.77
CA PHE A 4 -12.73 6.42 -16.10
C PHE A 4 -12.20 5.00 -15.86
N LEU A 5 -12.48 4.41 -14.69
CA LEU A 5 -12.09 3.03 -14.39
C LEU A 5 -12.80 2.02 -15.31
N GLY A 6 -14.03 2.30 -15.75
CA GLY A 6 -14.76 1.48 -16.71
C GLY A 6 -14.09 1.37 -18.09
N LEU A 7 -13.25 2.32 -18.47
CA LEU A 7 -12.47 2.24 -19.72
C LEU A 7 -11.43 1.13 -19.67
N ILE A 8 -10.82 0.92 -18.52
CA ILE A 8 -9.80 -0.12 -18.30
C ILE A 8 -10.45 -1.43 -17.90
N GLY A 9 -11.42 -1.38 -17.00
CA GLY A 9 -12.05 -2.56 -16.39
C GLY A 9 -12.79 -3.48 -17.36
N ARG A 10 -13.08 -3.02 -18.59
CA ARG A 10 -13.62 -3.91 -19.64
C ARG A 10 -12.58 -4.83 -20.26
N TYR A 11 -11.29 -4.55 -20.07
CA TYR A 11 -10.17 -5.28 -20.67
C TYR A 11 -9.31 -6.01 -19.65
N ALA A 12 -9.29 -5.54 -18.42
CA ALA A 12 -8.47 -6.10 -17.35
C ALA A 12 -9.16 -5.95 -15.98
N PRO A 13 -8.97 -6.89 -15.06
CA PRO A 13 -9.45 -6.73 -13.69
C PRO A 13 -8.74 -5.55 -13.02
N ILE A 14 -9.47 -4.83 -12.17
CA ILE A 14 -8.95 -3.70 -11.40
C ILE A 14 -9.03 -4.06 -9.92
N PHE A 15 -7.89 -3.99 -9.24
CA PHE A 15 -7.77 -4.18 -7.80
C PHE A 15 -7.42 -2.86 -7.15
N LEU A 16 -8.18 -2.47 -6.14
CA LEU A 16 -8.01 -1.18 -5.48
C LEU A 16 -7.30 -1.35 -4.14
N VAL A 17 -6.45 -0.39 -3.81
CA VAL A 17 -5.79 -0.24 -2.52
C VAL A 17 -6.36 1.00 -1.85
N ASN A 18 -6.82 0.87 -0.60
CA ASN A 18 -7.35 2.01 0.14
C ASN A 18 -6.25 2.99 0.48
N GLY A 19 -6.56 4.28 0.34
CA GLY A 19 -5.70 5.38 0.76
C GLY A 19 -6.31 6.17 1.93
N ASN A 20 -5.57 7.16 2.41
CA ASN A 20 -5.98 8.03 3.51
C ASN A 20 -7.24 8.87 3.18
N HIS A 21 -7.62 9.00 1.92
CA HIS A 21 -8.83 9.71 1.49
C HIS A 21 -10.10 8.83 1.44
N GLU A 22 -10.01 7.53 1.57
CA GLU A 22 -11.16 6.62 1.62
C GLU A 22 -11.92 6.67 2.94
N GLN A 23 -11.33 7.18 3.99
CA GLN A 23 -11.96 7.63 5.24
C GLN A 23 -12.71 6.59 6.07
N ALA A 24 -12.58 5.34 5.77
CA ALA A 24 -13.17 4.28 6.58
C ALA A 24 -12.20 3.89 7.70
N ALA A 25 -12.50 4.30 8.92
CA ALA A 25 -11.69 3.97 10.09
C ALA A 25 -12.59 3.64 11.29
N GLN A 26 -12.26 2.57 11.99
CA GLN A 26 -12.99 2.14 13.17
C GLN A 26 -13.04 3.25 14.25
N ALA A 27 -11.97 4.03 14.40
CA ALA A 27 -11.88 5.15 15.32
C ALA A 27 -12.94 6.25 15.07
N ASN A 28 -13.51 6.31 13.86
CA ASN A 28 -14.53 7.28 13.49
C ASN A 28 -15.96 6.79 13.74
N LEU A 29 -16.14 5.51 14.12
CA LEU A 29 -17.48 4.96 14.35
C LEU A 29 -18.12 5.55 15.60
N ASN A 30 -19.41 5.88 15.50
CA ASN A 30 -20.24 6.42 16.60
C ASN A 30 -21.42 5.51 16.95
N SER A 31 -21.41 4.24 16.50
CA SER A 31 -22.46 3.25 16.71
C SER A 31 -23.79 3.56 15.99
N THR A 32 -23.82 4.50 15.05
CA THR A 32 -24.98 4.81 14.22
C THR A 32 -24.70 4.48 12.74
N ALA A 33 -25.75 4.33 11.93
CA ALA A 33 -25.63 4.19 10.49
C ALA A 33 -25.23 5.51 9.80
N GLU A 34 -25.50 6.63 10.45
CA GLU A 34 -25.21 7.96 9.96
C GLU A 34 -23.83 8.44 10.40
N ASN A 35 -22.81 7.87 9.76
CA ASN A 35 -21.42 8.12 10.09
C ASN A 35 -20.57 8.15 8.82
N VAL A 36 -19.56 9.01 8.76
CA VAL A 36 -18.70 9.19 7.59
C VAL A 36 -17.95 7.89 7.21
N ALA A 37 -17.47 7.13 8.19
CA ALA A 37 -16.78 5.86 7.92
C ALA A 37 -17.74 4.80 7.37
N VAL A 38 -18.98 4.73 7.90
CA VAL A 38 -20.03 3.85 7.37
C VAL A 38 -20.38 4.22 5.94
N TRP A 39 -20.57 5.50 5.66
CA TRP A 39 -20.89 5.96 4.30
C TRP A 39 -19.76 5.73 3.31
N ALA A 40 -18.53 6.02 3.70
CA ALA A 40 -17.36 5.82 2.84
C ALA A 40 -17.21 4.34 2.47
N GLN A 41 -17.28 3.45 3.46
CA GLN A 41 -17.15 2.02 3.22
C GLN A 41 -18.32 1.46 2.40
N ASN A 42 -19.56 1.84 2.70
CA ASN A 42 -20.74 1.40 1.93
C ASN A 42 -20.67 1.89 0.48
N ASN A 43 -20.25 3.11 0.23
CA ASN A 43 -20.08 3.62 -1.13
C ASN A 43 -18.97 2.85 -1.87
N ARG A 44 -17.86 2.53 -1.20
CA ARG A 44 -16.80 1.72 -1.77
C ARG A 44 -17.30 0.32 -2.11
N ASN A 45 -17.94 -0.37 -1.16
CA ASN A 45 -18.52 -1.69 -1.38
C ASN A 45 -19.54 -1.71 -2.52
N ARG A 46 -20.28 -0.63 -2.72
CA ARG A 46 -21.30 -0.51 -3.77
C ARG A 46 -20.71 -0.22 -5.15
N PHE A 47 -19.72 0.67 -5.24
CA PHE A 47 -19.25 1.21 -6.53
C PHE A 47 -17.89 0.67 -6.96
N PHE A 48 -17.08 0.22 -6.03
CA PHE A 48 -15.73 -0.27 -6.23
C PHE A 48 -15.44 -1.47 -5.31
N PRO A 49 -16.25 -2.55 -5.42
CA PRO A 49 -16.11 -3.68 -4.50
C PRO A 49 -14.72 -4.30 -4.61
N GLN A 50 -14.06 -4.38 -3.47
CA GLN A 50 -12.83 -5.14 -3.33
C GLN A 50 -13.15 -6.63 -3.14
N PRO A 51 -12.20 -7.54 -3.40
CA PRO A 51 -12.39 -8.97 -3.21
C PRO A 51 -12.85 -9.30 -1.79
N ALA A 52 -13.83 -10.18 -1.69
CA ALA A 52 -14.16 -10.86 -0.44
C ALA A 52 -13.51 -12.25 -0.42
N PRO A 53 -13.21 -12.81 0.75
CA PRO A 53 -12.71 -14.17 0.87
C PRO A 53 -13.66 -15.20 0.22
N ASP A 54 -13.08 -16.06 -0.64
CA ASP A 54 -13.76 -17.15 -1.32
C ASP A 54 -12.75 -18.29 -1.62
N ALA A 55 -13.01 -19.10 -2.65
CA ALA A 55 -12.09 -20.17 -3.06
C ALA A 55 -10.80 -19.64 -3.75
N PHE A 56 -10.79 -18.40 -4.22
CA PHE A 56 -9.67 -17.78 -4.93
C PHE A 56 -9.00 -16.65 -4.12
N TYR A 57 -9.78 -15.87 -3.38
CA TYR A 57 -9.29 -14.77 -2.56
C TYR A 57 -9.25 -15.14 -1.09
N THR A 58 -8.20 -14.72 -0.39
CA THR A 58 -8.16 -14.65 1.08
C THR A 58 -8.21 -13.19 1.53
N GLY A 59 -8.57 -12.91 2.77
CA GLY A 59 -8.60 -11.53 3.27
C GLY A 59 -9.60 -11.32 4.39
N ASP A 60 -10.09 -10.09 4.49
CA ASP A 60 -11.01 -9.68 5.53
C ASP A 60 -12.42 -10.21 5.32
N ALA A 61 -12.86 -11.02 6.26
CA ALA A 61 -14.22 -11.58 6.33
C ALA A 61 -15.04 -10.97 7.47
N GLU A 62 -14.50 -10.02 8.22
CA GLU A 62 -15.16 -9.47 9.40
C GLU A 62 -16.40 -8.65 9.01
N PRO A 63 -17.60 -9.00 9.53
CA PRO A 63 -18.77 -8.18 9.33
C PRO A 63 -18.82 -7.03 10.32
N VAL A 64 -18.89 -5.82 9.81
CA VAL A 64 -19.02 -4.61 10.63
C VAL A 64 -20.46 -4.12 10.60
N LYS A 65 -20.98 -3.72 11.77
CA LYS A 65 -22.35 -3.20 11.91
C LYS A 65 -22.57 -2.02 10.95
N PHE A 66 -23.68 -2.04 10.21
CA PHE A 66 -24.09 -1.10 9.17
C PHE A 66 -23.29 -1.12 7.86
N ILE A 67 -22.23 -1.92 7.78
CA ILE A 67 -21.34 -2.01 6.61
C ILE A 67 -21.41 -3.39 5.96
N GLY A 68 -21.48 -4.46 6.77
CA GLY A 68 -21.23 -5.81 6.30
C GLY A 68 -19.73 -6.10 6.18
N PRO A 69 -19.28 -6.97 5.27
CA PRO A 69 -17.85 -7.27 5.08
C PRO A 69 -17.06 -6.04 4.67
N LEU A 70 -15.96 -5.77 5.38
CA LEU A 70 -15.08 -4.63 5.09
C LEU A 70 -14.34 -4.76 3.76
N ARG A 71 -13.70 -5.89 3.51
CA ARG A 71 -12.93 -6.16 2.30
C ARG A 71 -11.76 -5.18 2.11
N ASP A 72 -11.13 -4.74 3.17
CA ASP A 72 -10.09 -3.72 3.14
C ASP A 72 -8.70 -4.29 2.90
N TYR A 73 -8.48 -5.58 3.26
CA TYR A 73 -7.27 -6.32 2.93
C TYR A 73 -7.60 -7.66 2.29
N TYR A 74 -6.79 -8.08 1.33
CA TYR A 74 -7.02 -9.32 0.58
C TYR A 74 -5.76 -9.79 -0.14
N ALA A 75 -5.75 -11.08 -0.54
CA ALA A 75 -4.66 -11.65 -1.33
C ALA A 75 -5.19 -12.70 -2.30
N TRP A 76 -4.42 -12.91 -3.38
CA TRP A 76 -4.63 -13.98 -4.35
C TRP A 76 -3.32 -14.40 -4.99
N THR A 77 -3.30 -15.59 -5.59
CA THR A 77 -2.18 -16.07 -6.38
C THR A 77 -2.56 -16.13 -7.84
N TRP A 78 -1.68 -15.65 -8.72
CA TRP A 78 -1.83 -15.77 -10.16
C TRP A 78 -0.49 -16.24 -10.76
N GLY A 79 -0.48 -17.43 -11.36
CA GLY A 79 0.75 -18.08 -11.79
C GLY A 79 1.74 -18.23 -10.64
N ASP A 80 2.98 -17.78 -10.83
CA ASP A 80 4.05 -17.86 -9.84
C ASP A 80 4.08 -16.66 -8.87
N ALA A 81 3.07 -15.81 -8.88
CA ALA A 81 3.04 -14.58 -8.10
C ALA A 81 1.91 -14.56 -7.08
N LEU A 82 2.23 -14.19 -5.85
CA LEU A 82 1.30 -13.83 -4.80
C LEU A 82 1.14 -12.31 -4.78
N PHE A 83 -0.10 -11.86 -4.70
CA PHE A 83 -0.49 -10.45 -4.57
C PHE A 83 -1.18 -10.27 -3.23
N VAL A 84 -0.73 -9.31 -2.43
CA VAL A 84 -1.23 -9.04 -1.08
C VAL A 84 -1.52 -7.56 -0.94
N VAL A 85 -2.74 -7.19 -0.61
CA VAL A 85 -3.13 -5.82 -0.28
C VAL A 85 -3.35 -5.72 1.22
N ILE A 86 -2.73 -4.72 1.85
CA ILE A 86 -2.86 -4.45 3.28
C ILE A 86 -3.40 -3.03 3.52
N ASP A 87 -4.11 -2.86 4.63
CA ASP A 87 -4.80 -1.62 5.00
C ASP A 87 -4.43 -1.19 6.43
N PHE A 88 -3.92 0.03 6.57
CA PHE A 88 -3.58 0.62 7.86
C PHE A 88 -4.69 1.49 8.47
N TYR A 89 -5.79 1.69 7.73
CA TYR A 89 -6.75 2.74 8.10
C TYR A 89 -7.81 2.24 9.06
N TRP A 90 -8.40 1.08 8.76
CA TRP A 90 -9.55 0.61 9.51
C TRP A 90 -9.24 0.33 10.99
N HIS A 91 -8.21 -0.46 11.28
CA HIS A 91 -7.91 -0.91 12.64
C HIS A 91 -7.11 0.09 13.48
N SER A 92 -6.69 1.22 12.90
CA SER A 92 -6.01 2.27 13.63
C SER A 92 -6.96 2.94 14.64
N SER A 93 -6.49 3.13 15.87
CA SER A 93 -7.26 3.80 16.93
C SER A 93 -7.37 5.31 16.73
N VAL A 94 -6.72 5.82 15.69
CA VAL A 94 -6.70 7.24 15.29
C VAL A 94 -6.79 7.34 13.78
N PRO A 95 -7.32 8.46 13.23
CA PRO A 95 -7.28 8.71 11.80
C PRO A 95 -5.85 8.76 11.27
N VAL A 96 -5.59 8.08 10.15
CA VAL A 96 -4.27 8.03 9.53
C VAL A 96 -4.17 9.12 8.49
N ASP A 97 -3.27 10.06 8.72
CA ASP A 97 -2.92 11.18 7.81
C ASP A 97 -4.13 11.86 7.14
N ASN A 98 -5.21 12.00 7.90
CA ASN A 98 -6.47 12.46 7.38
C ASN A 98 -6.90 13.80 7.97
N VAL A 99 -6.85 14.85 7.14
CA VAL A 99 -7.31 16.18 7.51
C VAL A 99 -8.82 16.32 7.33
N PHE A 100 -9.43 15.54 6.44
CA PHE A 100 -10.84 15.70 6.04
C PHE A 100 -11.82 14.95 6.96
N GLY A 101 -11.39 13.91 7.65
CA GLY A 101 -12.22 13.15 8.60
C GLY A 101 -12.33 13.77 9.98
N GLY A 102 -11.81 14.98 10.20
CA GLY A 102 -11.87 15.67 11.48
C GLY A 102 -10.90 15.14 12.54
N GLY A 103 -9.97 14.28 12.17
CA GLY A 103 -8.95 13.74 13.06
C GLY A 103 -7.71 14.62 13.12
N THR A 104 -7.12 14.77 14.29
CA THR A 104 -5.77 15.32 14.46
C THR A 104 -4.72 14.25 14.17
N LYS A 105 -3.65 14.61 13.46
CA LYS A 105 -2.49 13.71 13.31
C LYS A 105 -1.97 13.28 14.67
N THR A 106 -1.84 12.00 14.88
CA THR A 106 -1.29 11.49 16.14
C THR A 106 0.23 11.63 16.18
N ASN A 107 0.75 11.97 17.38
CA ASN A 107 2.19 11.87 17.65
C ASN A 107 2.60 10.44 18.05
N ASP A 108 1.66 9.62 18.53
CA ASP A 108 1.90 8.19 18.81
C ASP A 108 1.66 7.37 17.53
N ARG A 109 2.71 7.13 16.79
CA ARG A 109 2.64 6.34 15.55
C ARG A 109 2.40 4.85 15.78
N TRP A 110 2.48 4.37 17.01
CA TRP A 110 2.05 3.03 17.36
C TRP A 110 0.51 2.88 17.43
N ALA A 111 -0.20 3.99 17.45
CA ALA A 111 -1.66 4.00 17.31
C ALA A 111 -2.14 3.71 15.86
N ILE A 112 -1.22 3.76 14.90
CA ILE A 112 -1.46 3.38 13.51
C ILE A 112 -1.05 1.92 13.36
N THR A 113 -1.96 1.07 12.90
CA THR A 113 -1.81 -0.37 12.99
C THR A 113 -2.57 -1.14 11.91
N LEU A 114 -2.02 -2.29 11.51
CA LEU A 114 -2.78 -3.31 10.77
C LEU A 114 -3.86 -3.96 11.64
N GLY A 115 -3.70 -3.94 12.96
CA GLY A 115 -4.49 -4.75 13.87
C GLY A 115 -4.07 -6.23 13.90
N ASP A 116 -4.43 -6.91 14.98
CA ASP A 116 -4.00 -8.29 15.21
C ASP A 116 -4.52 -9.28 14.18
N ALA A 117 -5.77 -9.11 13.74
CA ALA A 117 -6.40 -10.00 12.78
C ALA A 117 -5.69 -9.93 11.42
N GLN A 118 -5.48 -8.72 10.90
CA GLN A 118 -4.81 -8.53 9.63
C GLN A 118 -3.33 -8.95 9.69
N TYR A 119 -2.62 -8.65 10.79
CA TYR A 119 -1.23 -9.09 10.92
C TYR A 119 -1.10 -10.62 10.94
N LYS A 120 -1.96 -11.33 11.67
CA LYS A 120 -1.97 -12.80 11.70
C LYS A 120 -2.24 -13.38 10.32
N TRP A 121 -3.24 -12.83 9.62
CA TRP A 121 -3.57 -13.21 8.26
C TRP A 121 -2.40 -12.94 7.30
N LEU A 122 -1.77 -11.76 7.37
CA LEU A 122 -0.60 -11.39 6.55
C LEU A 122 0.55 -12.37 6.76
N ARG A 123 0.87 -12.67 8.01
CA ARG A 123 1.92 -13.63 8.36
C ARG A 123 1.61 -15.00 7.78
N GLN A 124 0.41 -15.51 8.00
CA GLN A 124 0.01 -16.82 7.47
C GLN A 124 0.05 -16.85 5.94
N THR A 125 -0.50 -15.83 5.28
CA THR A 125 -0.51 -15.71 3.82
C THR A 125 0.91 -15.75 3.23
N LEU A 126 1.86 -15.05 3.85
CA LEU A 126 3.23 -15.03 3.39
C LEU A 126 3.98 -16.33 3.68
N GLU A 127 3.78 -16.94 4.86
CA GLU A 127 4.46 -18.17 5.30
C GLU A 127 3.96 -19.40 4.54
N GLU A 128 2.69 -19.49 4.21
CA GLU A 128 2.10 -20.60 3.46
C GLU A 128 2.36 -20.53 1.95
N SER A 129 2.61 -19.33 1.43
CA SER A 129 2.78 -19.13 -0.01
C SER A 129 4.04 -19.79 -0.57
N LYS A 130 3.86 -20.59 -1.63
CA LYS A 130 4.92 -21.19 -2.45
C LYS A 130 5.26 -20.37 -3.69
N SER A 131 4.62 -19.23 -3.88
CA SER A 131 4.85 -18.37 -5.04
C SER A 131 6.30 -17.87 -5.08
N LYS A 132 6.89 -17.92 -6.27
CA LYS A 132 8.25 -17.42 -6.52
C LYS A 132 8.38 -15.93 -6.25
N TYR A 133 7.36 -15.17 -6.64
CA TYR A 133 7.31 -13.72 -6.47
C TYR A 133 6.18 -13.36 -5.51
N LYS A 134 6.45 -12.41 -4.61
CA LYS A 134 5.45 -11.90 -3.65
C LYS A 134 5.43 -10.39 -3.72
N PHE A 135 4.27 -9.86 -4.08
CA PHE A 135 4.01 -8.43 -4.19
C PHE A 135 3.06 -7.99 -3.09
N VAL A 136 3.48 -7.00 -2.31
CA VAL A 136 2.65 -6.43 -1.25
C VAL A 136 2.34 -4.97 -1.60
N PHE A 137 1.11 -4.56 -1.38
CA PHE A 137 0.61 -3.23 -1.74
C PHE A 137 -0.02 -2.57 -0.52
N ALA A 138 0.35 -1.31 -0.27
CA ALA A 138 -0.32 -0.42 0.66
C ALA A 138 -0.22 1.01 0.15
N HIS A 139 -1.10 1.90 0.60
CA HIS A 139 -1.03 3.30 0.19
C HIS A 139 0.14 4.05 0.83
N HIS A 140 0.49 3.72 2.09
CA HIS A 140 1.65 4.27 2.79
C HIS A 140 2.64 3.18 3.15
N VAL A 141 3.93 3.53 3.21
CA VAL A 141 4.83 2.81 4.10
C VAL A 141 4.39 3.08 5.53
N LEU A 142 4.13 2.03 6.27
CA LEU A 142 3.74 2.11 7.68
C LEU A 142 2.39 2.78 7.96
N GLY A 143 1.72 3.35 6.97
CA GLY A 143 0.57 4.22 7.21
C GLY A 143 0.90 5.49 8.02
N THR A 144 2.16 5.92 8.10
CA THR A 144 2.60 6.88 9.13
C THR A 144 3.30 8.11 8.63
N GLY A 145 3.42 8.31 7.38
CA GLY A 145 4.12 9.50 6.91
C GLY A 145 4.81 9.27 5.58
N ARG A 146 5.78 10.11 5.31
CA ARG A 146 6.44 10.16 4.01
C ARG A 146 7.77 9.44 4.02
N GLY A 147 8.14 8.89 2.86
CA GLY A 147 9.37 8.17 2.66
C GLY A 147 9.17 6.66 2.55
N GLY A 148 10.15 5.98 2.00
CA GLY A 148 10.20 4.54 1.79
C GLY A 148 11.01 3.83 2.88
N ILE A 149 12.20 3.36 2.50
CA ILE A 149 13.09 2.62 3.43
C ILE A 149 13.48 3.44 4.65
N GLU A 150 13.44 4.76 4.60
CA GLU A 150 13.70 5.67 5.72
C GLU A 150 12.72 5.48 6.88
N GLN A 151 11.58 4.85 6.61
CA GLN A 151 10.57 4.53 7.61
C GLN A 151 10.63 3.06 8.07
N ALA A 152 11.36 2.21 7.34
CA ALA A 152 11.30 0.76 7.52
C ALA A 152 11.83 0.25 8.87
N GLU A 153 12.56 1.06 9.63
CA GLU A 153 13.06 0.69 10.96
C GLU A 153 12.11 1.02 12.11
N PHE A 154 11.02 1.78 11.85
CA PHE A 154 10.19 2.35 12.91
C PHE A 154 8.85 1.64 13.11
N ASN A 155 8.31 1.75 14.33
CA ASN A 155 6.97 1.32 14.73
C ASN A 155 6.68 -0.15 14.36
N GLU A 156 5.50 -0.48 13.89
CA GLU A 156 5.15 -1.84 13.46
C GLU A 156 6.01 -2.39 12.34
N TRP A 157 6.59 -1.50 11.51
CA TRP A 157 7.38 -1.92 10.36
C TRP A 157 8.74 -2.47 10.76
N GLY A 158 9.48 -1.75 11.62
CA GLY A 158 10.83 -2.12 12.03
C GLY A 158 11.03 -2.31 13.52
N GLY A 159 10.02 -2.00 14.33
CA GLY A 159 10.02 -2.28 15.77
C GLY A 159 10.61 -1.22 16.66
N ARG A 160 11.19 -0.15 16.11
CA ARG A 160 11.87 0.91 16.87
C ARG A 160 11.01 2.16 17.03
N ASP A 161 11.23 2.89 18.09
CA ASP A 161 10.77 4.28 18.19
C ASP A 161 11.75 5.25 17.49
N ARG A 162 11.40 6.53 17.47
CA ARG A 162 12.25 7.57 16.83
C ARG A 162 13.56 7.82 17.55
N ASN A 163 13.74 7.33 18.77
CA ASN A 163 15.00 7.40 19.53
C ASN A 163 15.86 6.15 19.29
N GLY A 164 15.43 5.23 18.43
CA GLY A 164 16.11 4.00 18.09
C GLY A 164 15.90 2.84 19.06
N ALA A 165 15.13 3.03 20.13
CA ALA A 165 14.85 1.97 21.10
C ALA A 165 13.86 0.94 20.52
N ASN A 166 14.19 -0.36 20.67
CA ASN A 166 13.26 -1.42 20.32
C ASN A 166 12.06 -1.41 21.25
N GLN A 167 10.87 -1.32 20.68
CA GLN A 167 9.60 -1.27 21.39
C GLN A 167 8.62 -2.36 20.94
N PHE A 168 9.02 -3.19 19.95
CA PHE A 168 8.09 -4.05 19.24
C PHE A 168 7.34 -5.01 20.14
N ASP A 169 8.04 -5.83 20.93
CA ASP A 169 7.41 -6.85 21.76
C ASP A 169 6.47 -6.24 22.80
N ARG A 170 6.81 -5.02 23.30
CA ARG A 170 5.96 -4.29 24.24
C ARG A 170 4.71 -3.72 23.59
N LYS A 171 4.85 -3.20 22.34
CA LYS A 171 3.77 -2.52 21.62
C LYS A 171 2.91 -3.49 20.82
N ARG A 172 3.48 -4.62 20.39
CA ARG A 172 2.81 -5.66 19.58
C ARG A 172 3.09 -7.06 20.13
N PRO A 173 2.63 -7.35 21.37
CA PRO A 173 2.85 -8.65 21.98
C PRO A 173 2.21 -9.76 21.12
N GLY A 174 2.96 -10.81 20.85
CA GLY A 174 2.49 -11.98 20.09
C GLY A 174 2.57 -11.85 18.56
N TRP A 175 3.00 -10.72 18.01
CA TRP A 175 3.22 -10.61 16.55
C TRP A 175 4.46 -11.39 16.08
N GLY A 176 5.49 -11.43 16.89
CA GLY A 176 6.71 -12.20 16.63
C GLY A 176 7.76 -11.44 15.81
N LEU A 177 7.39 -10.81 14.70
CA LEU A 177 8.30 -10.04 13.85
C LEU A 177 7.67 -8.71 13.43
N PRO A 178 8.42 -7.62 13.40
CA PRO A 178 8.03 -6.41 12.68
C PRO A 178 7.77 -6.70 11.20
N ILE A 179 6.96 -5.86 10.56
CA ILE A 179 6.48 -6.11 9.19
C ILE A 179 7.63 -6.23 8.19
N HIS A 180 8.65 -5.37 8.29
CA HIS A 180 9.81 -5.46 7.40
C HIS A 180 10.54 -6.80 7.55
N GLN A 181 10.81 -7.23 8.79
CA GLN A 181 11.45 -8.53 9.05
C GLN A 181 10.58 -9.70 8.61
N LEU A 182 9.25 -9.58 8.74
CA LEU A 182 8.33 -10.57 8.20
C LEU A 182 8.44 -10.66 6.67
N PHE A 183 8.57 -9.53 5.98
CA PHE A 183 8.77 -9.49 4.53
C PHE A 183 10.12 -10.10 4.13
N VAL A 184 11.20 -9.76 4.83
CA VAL A 184 12.54 -10.33 4.60
C VAL A 184 12.52 -11.85 4.76
N LYS A 185 11.99 -12.35 5.88
CA LYS A 185 11.87 -13.78 6.18
C LYS A 185 11.13 -14.55 5.10
N ASN A 186 10.09 -13.93 4.53
CA ASN A 186 9.22 -14.56 3.53
C ASN A 186 9.57 -14.21 2.08
N HIS A 187 10.71 -13.57 1.86
CA HIS A 187 11.21 -13.22 0.53
C HIS A 187 10.22 -12.40 -0.31
N VAL A 188 9.58 -11.40 0.28
CA VAL A 188 8.78 -10.43 -0.48
C VAL A 188 9.67 -9.82 -1.57
N THR A 189 9.14 -9.74 -2.78
CA THR A 189 9.89 -9.24 -3.93
C THR A 189 9.83 -7.73 -4.00
N ILE A 190 8.62 -7.19 -3.95
CA ILE A 190 8.38 -5.74 -4.04
C ILE A 190 7.28 -5.37 -3.04
N PHE A 191 7.51 -4.31 -2.30
CA PHE A 191 6.49 -3.56 -1.60
C PHE A 191 6.16 -2.30 -2.39
N PHE A 192 4.92 -2.19 -2.86
CA PHE A 192 4.40 -1.04 -3.57
C PHE A 192 3.69 -0.10 -2.62
N GLN A 193 4.00 1.18 -2.73
CA GLN A 193 3.40 2.25 -1.96
C GLN A 193 3.07 3.46 -2.84
N GLY A 194 2.25 4.37 -2.35
CA GLY A 194 1.92 5.64 -2.97
C GLY A 194 1.96 6.77 -1.94
N HIS A 195 1.04 7.73 -2.01
CA HIS A 195 0.89 8.85 -1.10
C HIS A 195 1.84 10.04 -1.32
N ASP A 196 3.09 9.79 -1.65
CA ASP A 196 4.09 10.86 -1.77
C ASP A 196 4.08 11.54 -3.14
N HIS A 197 3.31 10.99 -4.10
CA HIS A 197 3.13 11.58 -5.43
C HIS A 197 4.46 11.78 -6.17
N ILE A 198 5.28 10.74 -6.20
CA ILE A 198 6.57 10.71 -6.87
C ILE A 198 6.91 9.28 -7.24
N PHE A 199 7.69 9.06 -8.29
CA PHE A 199 8.29 7.74 -8.52
C PHE A 199 9.58 7.62 -7.73
N VAL A 200 9.70 6.64 -6.83
CA VAL A 200 10.98 6.31 -6.18
C VAL A 200 11.16 4.80 -6.13
N HIS A 201 12.36 4.36 -6.51
CA HIS A 201 12.77 2.97 -6.48
C HIS A 201 13.92 2.79 -5.49
N GLN A 202 13.66 2.13 -4.37
CA GLN A 202 14.62 1.87 -3.31
C GLN A 202 14.77 0.37 -3.06
N GLN A 203 15.84 -0.03 -2.38
CA GLN A 203 16.07 -1.41 -1.95
C GLN A 203 16.55 -1.44 -0.50
N LEU A 204 16.01 -2.38 0.27
CA LEU A 204 16.44 -2.67 1.64
C LEU A 204 16.31 -4.17 1.90
N ASP A 205 17.37 -4.81 2.37
CA ASP A 205 17.42 -6.23 2.77
C ASP A 205 16.83 -7.20 1.71
N GLY A 206 17.12 -6.93 0.43
CA GLY A 206 16.67 -7.73 -0.69
C GLY A 206 15.22 -7.50 -1.13
N ILE A 207 14.54 -6.53 -0.54
CA ILE A 207 13.18 -6.10 -0.91
C ILE A 207 13.24 -4.80 -1.68
N VAL A 208 12.49 -4.70 -2.76
CA VAL A 208 12.26 -3.42 -3.44
C VAL A 208 11.11 -2.69 -2.77
N TYR A 209 11.34 -1.42 -2.44
CA TYR A 209 10.34 -0.46 -2.03
C TYR A 209 10.07 0.46 -3.21
N GLN A 210 8.88 0.34 -3.79
CA GLN A 210 8.48 1.05 -4.99
C GLN A 210 7.38 2.06 -4.69
N GLU A 211 7.76 3.33 -4.61
CA GLU A 211 6.80 4.43 -4.56
C GLU A 211 6.22 4.70 -5.94
N LEU A 212 4.91 4.88 -6.00
CA LEU A 212 4.16 5.09 -7.23
C LEU A 212 3.90 6.58 -7.47
N PRO A 213 4.07 7.06 -8.72
CA PRO A 213 3.82 8.44 -9.06
C PRO A 213 2.33 8.76 -9.11
N GLU A 214 2.00 10.02 -8.93
CA GLU A 214 0.69 10.54 -9.32
C GLU A 214 0.54 10.46 -10.84
N PRO A 215 -0.54 9.83 -11.36
CA PRO A 215 -0.65 9.53 -12.79
C PRO A 215 -0.98 10.75 -13.66
N ALA A 216 -1.52 11.83 -13.09
CA ALA A 216 -2.14 12.92 -13.81
C ALA A 216 -1.72 14.32 -13.32
N ASP A 217 -0.53 14.49 -12.78
CA ASP A 217 0.01 15.79 -12.40
C ASP A 217 0.45 16.58 -13.65
N PRO A 218 -0.24 17.69 -14.00
CA PRO A 218 0.09 18.47 -15.18
C PRO A 218 1.38 19.29 -15.05
N ASN A 219 1.93 19.40 -13.85
CA ASN A 219 3.15 20.15 -13.56
C ASN A 219 4.40 19.28 -13.54
N TYR A 220 4.22 17.95 -13.58
CA TYR A 220 5.32 16.98 -13.48
C TYR A 220 6.18 17.19 -12.24
N ALA A 221 5.55 17.47 -11.10
CA ALA A 221 6.23 17.85 -9.88
C ALA A 221 7.03 16.69 -9.27
N TRP A 222 8.05 17.06 -8.51
CA TRP A 222 8.78 16.19 -7.60
C TRP A 222 8.25 16.35 -6.18
N ASN A 223 7.04 15.90 -5.95
CA ASN A 223 6.40 16.04 -4.65
C ASN A 223 7.13 15.22 -3.59
N ASN A 224 7.33 15.80 -2.42
CA ASN A 224 7.88 15.11 -1.24
C ASN A 224 9.24 14.39 -1.44
N ARG A 225 10.02 14.79 -2.43
CA ARG A 225 11.32 14.20 -2.75
C ARG A 225 12.29 14.20 -1.57
N ASP A 226 12.25 15.21 -0.73
CA ASP A 226 13.07 15.38 0.47
C ASP A 226 12.83 14.33 1.56
N ALA A 227 11.73 13.56 1.47
CA ALA A 227 11.48 12.42 2.33
C ALA A 227 12.35 11.19 1.99
N TYR A 228 12.98 11.19 0.81
CA TYR A 228 13.78 10.08 0.28
C TYR A 228 15.26 10.45 0.22
N ARG A 229 16.11 9.69 0.90
CA ARG A 229 17.56 9.95 1.01
C ARG A 229 18.38 9.14 0.01
N SER A 230 17.78 8.13 -0.59
CA SER A 230 18.45 7.20 -1.50
C SER A 230 17.48 6.64 -2.52
N GLY A 231 18.01 5.94 -3.52
CA GLY A 231 17.23 5.33 -4.59
C GLY A 231 17.18 6.17 -5.86
N ASP A 232 16.47 5.67 -6.85
CA ASP A 232 16.23 6.40 -8.09
C ASP A 232 14.88 7.08 -8.02
N ASP A 233 14.86 8.39 -8.13
CA ASP A 233 13.64 9.19 -8.14
C ASP A 233 13.40 9.85 -9.50
N LEU A 234 12.14 9.94 -9.88
CA LEU A 234 11.68 10.60 -11.09
C LEU A 234 10.38 11.37 -10.81
N PRO A 235 10.18 12.52 -11.47
CA PRO A 235 8.99 13.31 -11.24
C PRO A 235 7.73 12.65 -11.79
N ASN A 236 6.55 13.16 -11.37
CA ASN A 236 5.26 12.86 -11.99
C ASN A 236 5.31 13.25 -13.49
N SER A 237 4.44 12.83 -14.33
CA SER A 237 3.24 12.02 -14.24
C SER A 237 3.46 10.68 -14.93
N GLY A 238 2.68 9.66 -14.58
CA GLY A 238 2.79 8.39 -15.29
C GLY A 238 2.26 7.18 -14.51
N ARG A 239 2.64 6.00 -14.97
CA ARG A 239 2.27 4.72 -14.34
C ARG A 239 3.44 3.76 -14.30
N VAL A 240 3.43 2.89 -13.32
CA VAL A 240 4.37 1.75 -13.27
C VAL A 240 3.76 0.57 -14.00
N ARG A 241 4.59 -0.10 -14.81
CA ARG A 241 4.28 -1.39 -15.43
C ARG A 241 5.20 -2.45 -14.84
N VAL A 242 4.62 -3.54 -14.36
CA VAL A 242 5.36 -4.69 -13.85
C VAL A 242 5.24 -5.83 -14.85
N ILE A 243 6.38 -6.41 -15.24
CA ILE A 243 6.47 -7.55 -16.15
C ILE A 243 7.06 -8.70 -15.35
N VAL A 244 6.30 -9.78 -15.22
CA VAL A 244 6.71 -10.99 -14.51
C VAL A 244 7.01 -12.08 -15.52
N SER A 245 8.20 -12.67 -15.43
CA SER A 245 8.60 -13.87 -16.18
C SER A 245 9.10 -14.95 -15.23
N PRO A 246 9.29 -16.19 -15.69
CA PRO A 246 9.86 -17.25 -14.84
C PRO A 246 11.22 -16.88 -14.25
N GLU A 247 12.02 -16.04 -14.92
CA GLU A 247 13.40 -15.72 -14.54
C GLU A 247 13.51 -14.45 -13.72
N LYS A 248 12.61 -13.46 -13.99
CA LYS A 248 12.75 -12.11 -13.40
C LYS A 248 11.45 -11.33 -13.35
N VAL A 249 11.48 -10.29 -12.51
CA VAL A 249 10.49 -9.22 -12.50
C VAL A 249 11.13 -7.94 -13.03
N GLY A 250 10.50 -7.30 -14.02
CA GLY A 250 10.87 -5.98 -14.53
C GLY A 250 9.88 -4.92 -14.04
N VAL A 251 10.39 -3.75 -13.66
CA VAL A 251 9.58 -2.58 -13.29
C VAL A 251 9.94 -1.44 -14.22
N ASP A 252 8.96 -0.98 -14.99
CA ASP A 252 9.09 0.14 -15.90
C ASP A 252 8.25 1.32 -15.39
N TYR A 253 8.84 2.50 -15.36
CA TYR A 253 8.07 3.74 -15.19
C TYR A 253 7.74 4.33 -16.55
N LEU A 254 6.47 4.31 -16.92
CA LEU A 254 5.97 4.88 -18.19
C LEU A 254 5.43 6.28 -17.89
N ARG A 255 6.20 7.28 -18.29
CA ARG A 255 5.82 8.68 -18.08
C ARG A 255 4.74 9.12 -19.06
N SER A 256 3.88 10.00 -18.63
CA SER A 256 2.80 10.60 -19.40
C SER A 256 3.01 12.12 -19.50
N TYR A 257 2.77 12.67 -20.67
CA TYR A 257 2.92 14.11 -20.93
C TYR A 257 1.67 14.65 -21.59
N LEU A 258 1.36 15.91 -21.31
CA LEU A 258 0.35 16.64 -22.07
C LEU A 258 0.82 16.81 -23.51
N PRO A 259 -0.07 16.84 -24.52
CA PRO A 259 0.30 16.99 -25.92
C PRO A 259 1.22 18.19 -26.21
N LYS A 260 1.00 19.32 -25.50
CA LYS A 260 1.84 20.52 -25.60
C LYS A 260 3.28 20.33 -25.09
N ASP A 261 3.52 19.34 -24.25
CA ASP A 261 4.81 19.08 -23.62
C ASP A 261 5.53 17.87 -24.22
N ALA A 262 4.87 17.14 -25.13
CA ALA A 262 5.41 15.91 -25.73
C ALA A 262 6.70 16.12 -26.56
N THR A 263 7.02 17.36 -26.96
CA THR A 263 8.22 17.72 -27.72
C THR A 263 9.42 18.12 -26.85
N ARG A 264 9.25 18.22 -25.53
CA ARG A 264 10.37 18.49 -24.63
C ARG A 264 11.25 17.24 -24.54
N ASN A 265 12.59 17.44 -24.61
CA ASN A 265 13.57 16.41 -24.28
C ASN A 265 13.52 16.06 -22.79
N ILE A 266 12.51 15.30 -22.39
CA ILE A 266 12.32 14.87 -21.02
C ILE A 266 12.88 13.45 -20.91
N PRO A 267 13.70 13.14 -19.89
CA PRO A 267 14.29 11.81 -19.75
C PRO A 267 13.22 10.73 -19.82
N MET A 268 13.35 9.84 -20.79
CA MET A 268 12.48 8.68 -20.92
C MET A 268 12.65 7.74 -19.70
N ALA A 269 11.61 6.98 -19.42
CA ALA A 269 11.55 6.00 -18.35
C ALA A 269 12.80 5.13 -18.24
N ARG A 270 13.32 4.96 -17.05
CA ARG A 270 14.30 3.91 -16.75
C ARG A 270 13.56 2.61 -16.47
N SER A 271 13.84 1.57 -17.26
CA SER A 271 13.47 0.20 -16.96
C SER A 271 14.51 -0.40 -16.00
N ARG A 272 14.06 -0.99 -14.91
CA ARG A 272 14.91 -1.81 -14.04
C ARG A 272 14.38 -3.22 -13.95
N SER A 273 15.27 -4.19 -14.08
CA SER A 273 14.95 -5.62 -13.88
C SER A 273 15.43 -6.05 -12.50
N ILE A 274 14.57 -6.68 -11.75
CA ILE A 274 14.88 -7.32 -10.49
C ILE A 274 15.05 -8.81 -10.79
N THR A 275 16.25 -9.34 -10.59
CA THR A 275 16.48 -10.78 -10.69
C THR A 275 16.50 -11.35 -9.29
N LYS A 276 15.59 -12.25 -8.96
CA LYS A 276 15.76 -13.15 -7.81
C LYS A 276 16.40 -14.43 -8.33
N SER A 277 17.60 -14.72 -7.86
CA SER A 277 18.23 -16.04 -7.98
C SER A 277 17.54 -17.04 -7.06
#